data_35fa63af9017700b009d78655643f5b0
#
_entry.id   35fa63af9017700b009d78655643f5b0
#
_cell.length_a   1.000
_cell.length_b   1.000
_cell.length_c   1.000
_cell.angle_alpha   90.00
_cell.angle_beta   90.00
_cell.angle_gamma   90.00
#
_symmetry.space_group_name_H-M   'P 1'
#
loop_
_entity.id
_entity.type
_entity.pdbx_description
1 polymer ?
#
loop_
_entity_poly.entity_id
_entity_poly.type
_entity_poly.pdbx_seq_one_letter_code
_entity_poly.pdbx_strand_id
1 'polypeptide(L)'
;MFDILNNFDPEFTNPFIILSVLMSANYLGEIFPCRVQTVFSNNMIVKHILGFLSLMFFVVLTRPNLYTSTNFVYISVLFYGFFMFLSKLNYVVWFLVFGMFAIIYVLQIYLSQIESENQINRNKIGDNTVSPEDDDKIPTQNITEKIDTIKDTQKYLFFTSIPITIIGFIHYLGEKKIEYGVTGFNYKKFLFGKPKCKESSPEYKGFIETLQYAFK
;
A
#
# COMPACT_ATOMS: atom_id res chain seq x y z
N MET A 1 17.49 7.94 6.04
CA MET A 1 16.62 6.75 5.94
C MET A 1 15.79 6.56 7.22
N PHE A 2 16.37 6.64 8.41
CA PHE A 2 15.63 6.53 9.68
C PHE A 2 14.66 7.67 9.96
N ASP A 3 14.91 8.88 9.45
CA ASP A 3 14.01 10.04 9.63
C ASP A 3 12.66 9.86 8.92
N ILE A 4 12.61 9.10 7.82
CA ILE A 4 11.37 8.77 7.10
C ILE A 4 10.50 7.82 7.94
N LEU A 5 11.13 6.92 8.70
CA LEU A 5 10.42 5.96 9.56
C LEU A 5 9.86 6.63 10.83
N ASN A 6 10.55 7.65 11.35
CA ASN A 6 10.09 8.38 12.52
C ASN A 6 8.94 9.37 12.20
N ASN A 7 8.89 9.88 10.97
CA ASN A 7 7.84 10.77 10.47
C ASN A 7 6.89 10.04 9.52
N PHE A 8 6.51 8.79 9.87
CA PHE A 8 5.54 8.05 9.07
C PHE A 8 4.20 8.81 9.07
N ASP A 9 3.79 9.17 7.86
CA ASP A 9 2.49 9.78 7.61
C ASP A 9 1.58 8.74 6.95
N PRO A 10 0.42 8.44 7.56
CA PRO A 10 -0.52 7.45 7.03
C PRO A 10 -1.00 7.74 5.62
N GLU A 11 -0.95 8.99 5.17
CA GLU A 11 -1.31 9.35 3.79
C GLU A 11 -0.45 8.66 2.73
N PHE A 12 0.74 8.16 3.09
CA PHE A 12 1.55 7.33 2.17
C PHE A 12 0.87 6.02 1.76
N THR A 13 -0.15 5.56 2.49
CA THR A 13 -0.92 4.36 2.10
C THR A 13 -1.91 4.62 0.98
N ASN A 14 -2.36 5.86 0.78
CA ASN A 14 -3.36 6.22 -0.22
C ASN A 14 -2.93 5.84 -1.65
N PRO A 15 -1.70 6.13 -2.13
CA PRO A 15 -1.24 5.72 -3.45
C PRO A 15 -1.31 4.20 -3.67
N PHE A 16 -1.03 3.39 -2.64
CA PHE A 16 -1.09 1.93 -2.75
C PHE A 16 -2.51 1.43 -2.94
N ILE A 17 -3.47 1.97 -2.19
CA ILE A 17 -4.89 1.59 -2.30
C ILE A 17 -5.40 1.97 -3.68
N ILE A 18 -5.18 3.21 -4.12
CA ILE A 18 -5.62 3.70 -5.42
C ILE A 18 -5.01 2.85 -6.54
N LEU A 19 -3.71 2.60 -6.51
CA LEU A 19 -3.04 1.78 -7.50
C LEU A 19 -3.56 0.34 -7.50
N SER A 20 -3.77 -0.26 -6.33
CA SER A 20 -4.30 -1.62 -6.20
C SER A 20 -5.71 -1.74 -6.76
N VAL A 21 -6.58 -0.76 -6.51
CA VAL A 21 -7.94 -0.70 -7.06
C VAL A 21 -7.88 -0.55 -8.58
N LEU A 22 -7.04 0.35 -9.12
CA LEU A 22 -6.89 0.53 -10.56
C LEU A 22 -6.32 -0.70 -11.27
N MET A 23 -5.33 -1.36 -10.67
CA MET A 23 -4.77 -2.60 -11.21
C MET A 23 -5.76 -3.76 -11.17
N SER A 24 -6.64 -3.78 -10.17
CA SER A 24 -7.73 -4.76 -10.06
C SER A 24 -8.84 -4.50 -11.08
N ALA A 25 -9.04 -3.25 -11.49
CA ALA A 25 -9.98 -2.85 -12.52
C ALA A 25 -9.42 -3.11 -13.93
N ASN A 26 -9.25 -4.38 -14.29
CA ASN A 26 -8.66 -4.84 -15.57
C ASN A 26 -9.46 -4.39 -16.81
N TYR A 27 -10.67 -3.87 -16.63
CA TYR A 27 -11.60 -3.45 -17.70
C TYR A 27 -11.10 -2.30 -18.56
N LEU A 28 -10.22 -1.43 -18.03
CA LEU A 28 -9.67 -0.31 -18.79
C LEU A 28 -8.76 -0.75 -19.94
N GLY A 29 -8.16 -1.93 -19.84
CA GLY A 29 -7.32 -2.49 -20.90
C GLY A 29 -8.08 -2.77 -22.21
N GLU A 30 -9.37 -3.09 -22.12
CA GLU A 30 -10.21 -3.45 -23.28
C GLU A 30 -10.64 -2.24 -24.12
N ILE A 31 -10.54 -1.02 -23.61
CA ILE A 31 -10.89 0.22 -24.31
C ILE A 31 -9.85 0.56 -25.39
N PHE A 32 -8.61 0.08 -25.24
CA PHE A 32 -7.54 0.40 -26.17
C PHE A 32 -7.61 -0.42 -27.47
N PRO A 33 -7.13 0.10 -28.62
CA PRO A 33 -7.01 -0.65 -29.85
C PRO A 33 -6.17 -1.92 -29.70
N CYS A 34 -6.49 -2.99 -30.43
CA CYS A 34 -5.85 -4.32 -30.30
C CYS A 34 -4.31 -4.30 -30.31
N ARG A 35 -3.67 -3.42 -31.09
CA ARG A 35 -2.20 -3.29 -31.10
C ARG A 35 -1.65 -2.79 -29.77
N VAL A 36 -2.31 -1.82 -29.15
CA VAL A 36 -1.93 -1.28 -27.85
C VAL A 36 -2.16 -2.32 -26.76
N GLN A 37 -3.29 -3.02 -26.80
CA GLN A 37 -3.57 -4.14 -25.89
C GLN A 37 -2.48 -5.24 -25.98
N THR A 38 -2.04 -5.58 -27.20
CA THR A 38 -0.97 -6.57 -27.42
C THR A 38 0.36 -6.13 -26.81
N VAL A 39 0.73 -4.85 -26.95
CA VAL A 39 1.94 -4.30 -26.32
C VAL A 39 1.84 -4.35 -24.80
N PHE A 40 0.70 -3.95 -24.23
CA PHE A 40 0.47 -3.99 -22.79
C PHE A 40 0.40 -5.40 -22.23
N SER A 41 -0.14 -6.37 -22.99
CA SER A 41 -0.26 -7.75 -22.52
C SER A 41 1.05 -8.53 -22.63
N ASN A 42 1.85 -8.29 -23.67
CA ASN A 42 3.02 -9.12 -23.99
C ASN A 42 4.36 -8.52 -23.52
N ASN A 43 4.46 -7.18 -23.43
CA ASN A 43 5.71 -6.53 -23.05
C ASN A 43 5.75 -6.21 -21.55
N MET A 44 6.51 -7.01 -20.79
CA MET A 44 6.64 -6.81 -19.35
C MET A 44 7.34 -5.51 -18.97
N ILE A 45 8.30 -5.05 -19.78
CA ILE A 45 9.01 -3.78 -19.52
C ILE A 45 8.02 -2.61 -19.58
N VAL A 46 7.16 -2.59 -20.61
CA VAL A 46 6.12 -1.56 -20.75
C VAL A 46 5.17 -1.56 -19.55
N LYS A 47 4.77 -2.75 -19.05
CA LYS A 47 3.95 -2.86 -17.83
C LYS A 47 4.62 -2.27 -16.61
N HIS A 48 5.90 -2.55 -16.41
CA HIS A 48 6.64 -2.01 -15.27
C HIS A 48 6.81 -0.49 -15.37
N ILE A 49 7.12 0.03 -16.55
CA ILE A 49 7.24 1.48 -16.78
C ILE A 49 5.89 2.16 -16.50
N LEU A 50 4.80 1.65 -17.05
CA LEU A 50 3.47 2.22 -16.83
C LEU A 50 3.03 2.12 -15.37
N GLY A 51 3.29 0.98 -14.71
CA GLY A 51 3.01 0.81 -13.29
C GLY A 51 3.79 1.80 -12.43
N PHE A 52 5.08 2.00 -12.72
CA PHE A 52 5.90 2.98 -12.02
C PHE A 52 5.42 4.42 -12.25
N LEU A 53 5.13 4.80 -13.49
CA LEU A 53 4.62 6.14 -13.82
C LEU A 53 3.26 6.39 -13.20
N SER A 54 2.37 5.40 -13.19
CA SER A 54 1.06 5.49 -12.52
C SER A 54 1.24 5.72 -11.02
N LEU A 55 2.11 4.94 -10.37
CA LEU A 55 2.38 5.09 -8.94
C LEU A 55 3.00 6.46 -8.64
N MET A 56 3.97 6.90 -9.44
CA MET A 56 4.57 8.23 -9.31
C MET A 56 3.53 9.34 -9.43
N PHE A 57 2.62 9.24 -10.40
CA PHE A 57 1.50 10.16 -10.56
C PHE A 57 0.61 10.22 -9.33
N PHE A 58 0.26 9.06 -8.73
CA PHE A 58 -0.55 9.03 -7.52
C PHE A 58 0.18 9.58 -6.29
N VAL A 59 1.48 9.34 -6.16
CA VAL A 59 2.30 9.95 -5.09
C VAL A 59 2.25 11.48 -5.20
N VAL A 60 2.37 12.02 -6.40
CA VAL A 60 2.29 13.47 -6.64
C VAL A 60 0.90 14.02 -6.34
N LEU A 61 -0.17 13.31 -6.75
CA LEU A 61 -1.55 13.76 -6.48
C LEU A 61 -1.91 13.77 -5.00
N THR A 62 -1.45 12.77 -4.25
CA THR A 62 -1.77 12.67 -2.82
C THR A 62 -0.89 13.59 -1.96
N ARG A 63 0.29 13.95 -2.45
CA ARG A 63 1.28 14.74 -1.71
C ARG A 63 1.89 15.83 -2.59
N PRO A 64 1.14 16.90 -2.91
CA PRO A 64 1.64 17.98 -3.76
C PRO A 64 2.90 18.68 -3.21
N ASN A 65 3.12 18.65 -1.90
CA ASN A 65 4.30 19.29 -1.27
C ASN A 65 5.60 18.49 -1.45
N LEU A 66 5.53 17.21 -1.87
CA LEU A 66 6.72 16.37 -2.02
C LEU A 66 7.50 16.63 -3.30
N TYR A 67 6.89 17.14 -4.36
CA TYR A 67 7.63 17.33 -5.61
C TYR A 67 8.52 18.59 -5.67
N THR A 68 8.46 19.43 -4.66
CA THR A 68 9.46 20.49 -4.48
C THR A 68 10.82 19.92 -4.03
N SER A 69 10.85 18.65 -3.60
CA SER A 69 12.05 17.94 -3.16
C SER A 69 12.44 16.86 -4.18
N THR A 70 13.75 16.78 -4.52
CA THR A 70 14.30 15.67 -5.33
C THR A 70 14.03 14.27 -4.75
N ASN A 71 13.57 14.21 -3.51
CA ASN A 71 13.28 12.98 -2.79
C ASN A 71 12.01 12.26 -3.30
N PHE A 72 11.12 12.93 -4.04
CA PHE A 72 9.87 12.30 -4.48
C PHE A 72 10.11 11.10 -5.42
N VAL A 73 11.10 11.19 -6.30
CA VAL A 73 11.46 10.08 -7.20
C VAL A 73 11.97 8.89 -6.41
N TYR A 74 12.84 9.16 -5.41
CA TYR A 74 13.36 8.11 -4.53
C TYR A 74 12.23 7.41 -3.75
N ILE A 75 11.30 8.18 -3.20
CA ILE A 75 10.11 7.65 -2.50
C ILE A 75 9.26 6.81 -3.46
N SER A 76 9.04 7.28 -4.69
CA SER A 76 8.27 6.55 -5.70
C SER A 76 8.94 5.23 -6.09
N VAL A 77 10.26 5.20 -6.20
CA VAL A 77 11.03 3.97 -6.48
C VAL A 77 10.90 2.98 -5.31
N LEU A 78 10.99 3.47 -4.07
CA LEU A 78 10.84 2.63 -2.88
C LEU A 78 9.42 2.03 -2.80
N PHE A 79 8.40 2.84 -3.04
CA PHE A 79 7.02 2.37 -3.09
C PHE A 79 6.77 1.38 -4.23
N TYR A 80 7.36 1.62 -5.40
CA TYR A 80 7.25 0.69 -6.50
C TYR A 80 7.91 -0.65 -6.20
N GLY A 81 9.08 -0.64 -5.54
CA GLY A 81 9.73 -1.84 -5.03
C GLY A 81 8.82 -2.60 -4.07
N PHE A 82 8.22 -1.91 -3.09
CA PHE A 82 7.27 -2.52 -2.16
C PHE A 82 6.03 -3.09 -2.89
N PHE A 83 5.48 -2.37 -3.85
CA PHE A 83 4.38 -2.85 -4.69
C PHE A 83 4.75 -4.13 -5.46
N MET A 84 5.99 -4.23 -5.94
CA MET A 84 6.49 -5.46 -6.60
C MET A 84 6.45 -6.66 -5.65
N PHE A 85 6.81 -6.49 -4.37
CA PHE A 85 6.68 -7.55 -3.37
C PHE A 85 5.20 -7.89 -3.11
N LEU A 86 4.34 -6.89 -2.95
CA LEU A 86 2.89 -7.10 -2.77
C LEU A 86 2.27 -7.87 -3.92
N SER A 87 2.71 -7.62 -5.16
CA SER A 87 2.20 -8.32 -6.36
C SER A 87 2.59 -9.80 -6.44
N LYS A 88 3.52 -10.25 -5.59
CA LYS A 88 4.05 -11.61 -5.52
C LYS A 88 3.70 -12.31 -4.20
N LEU A 89 2.55 -11.98 -3.64
CA LEU A 89 2.02 -12.65 -2.45
C LEU A 89 1.04 -13.76 -2.84
N ASN A 90 0.92 -14.75 -1.96
CA ASN A 90 -0.21 -15.67 -2.00
C ASN A 90 -1.51 -14.86 -1.75
N TYR A 91 -2.62 -15.30 -2.37
CA TYR A 91 -3.90 -14.58 -2.32
C TYR A 91 -4.38 -14.30 -0.89
N VAL A 92 -4.19 -15.22 0.05
CA VAL A 92 -4.60 -15.06 1.46
C VAL A 92 -3.84 -13.92 2.11
N VAL A 93 -2.50 -13.91 1.98
CA VAL A 93 -1.64 -12.85 2.54
C VAL A 93 -1.90 -11.53 1.84
N TRP A 94 -2.15 -11.56 0.52
CA TRP A 94 -2.49 -10.37 -0.25
C TRP A 94 -3.76 -9.70 0.29
N PHE A 95 -4.85 -10.47 0.48
CA PHE A 95 -6.10 -9.94 1.04
C PHE A 95 -5.93 -9.41 2.47
N LEU A 96 -5.10 -10.08 3.29
CA LEU A 96 -4.81 -9.64 4.65
C LEU A 96 -4.11 -8.28 4.66
N VAL A 97 -3.03 -8.14 3.90
CA VAL A 97 -2.25 -6.88 3.82
C VAL A 97 -3.08 -5.76 3.19
N PHE A 98 -3.85 -6.08 2.13
CA PHE A 98 -4.75 -5.13 1.51
C PHE A 98 -5.85 -4.67 2.47
N GLY A 99 -6.42 -5.60 3.28
CA GLY A 99 -7.39 -5.28 4.33
C GLY A 99 -6.81 -4.35 5.38
N MET A 100 -5.54 -4.56 5.80
CA MET A 100 -4.85 -3.64 6.72
C MET A 100 -4.73 -2.23 6.14
N PHE A 101 -4.36 -2.10 4.86
CA PHE A 101 -4.29 -0.80 4.20
C PHE A 101 -5.67 -0.15 4.05
N ALA A 102 -6.72 -0.93 3.77
CA ALA A 102 -8.07 -0.42 3.71
C ALA A 102 -8.54 0.14 5.07
N ILE A 103 -8.18 -0.54 6.18
CA ILE A 103 -8.46 -0.04 7.53
C ILE A 103 -7.71 1.28 7.78
N ILE A 104 -6.42 1.36 7.44
CA ILE A 104 -5.64 2.59 7.57
C ILE A 104 -6.32 3.74 6.78
N TYR A 105 -6.77 3.47 5.57
CA TYR A 105 -7.45 4.45 4.73
C TYR A 105 -8.77 4.94 5.34
N VAL A 106 -9.59 4.04 5.88
CA VAL A 106 -10.84 4.40 6.58
C VAL A 106 -10.54 5.25 7.82
N LEU A 107 -9.53 4.88 8.61
CA LEU A 107 -9.09 5.67 9.77
C LEU A 107 -8.59 7.06 9.36
N GLN A 108 -7.96 7.19 8.19
CA GLN A 108 -7.53 8.49 7.65
C GLN A 108 -8.71 9.39 7.30
N ILE A 109 -9.75 8.84 6.66
CA ILE A 109 -11.00 9.58 6.38
C ILE A 109 -11.62 10.04 7.69
N TYR A 110 -11.72 9.16 8.69
CA TYR A 110 -12.29 9.48 9.98
C TYR A 110 -11.48 10.57 10.70
N LEU A 111 -10.16 10.51 10.65
CA LEU A 111 -9.28 11.52 11.21
C LEU A 111 -9.51 12.90 10.55
N SER A 112 -9.61 12.95 9.22
CA SER A 112 -9.83 14.21 8.49
C SER A 112 -11.18 14.84 8.82
N GLN A 113 -12.21 14.03 9.11
CA GLN A 113 -13.51 14.51 9.58
C GLN A 113 -13.40 15.16 10.97
N ILE A 114 -12.75 14.50 11.93
CA ILE A 114 -12.55 15.04 13.29
C ILE A 114 -11.75 16.35 13.23
N GLU A 115 -10.69 16.41 12.44
CA GLU A 115 -9.88 17.63 12.30
C GLU A 115 -10.66 18.78 11.68
N SER A 116 -11.51 18.52 10.68
CA SER A 116 -12.35 19.54 10.05
C SER A 116 -13.43 20.08 11.00
N GLU A 117 -14.10 19.21 11.77
CA GLU A 117 -15.08 19.61 12.78
C GLU A 117 -14.44 20.47 13.88
N ASN A 118 -13.24 20.11 14.30
CA ASN A 118 -12.50 20.90 15.30
C ASN A 118 -12.11 22.29 14.78
N GLN A 119 -11.73 22.42 13.51
CA GLN A 119 -11.43 23.73 12.93
C GLN A 119 -12.67 24.60 12.84
N ILE A 120 -13.81 24.04 12.43
CA ILE A 120 -15.09 24.76 12.37
C ILE A 120 -15.50 25.26 13.76
N ASN A 121 -15.37 24.43 14.78
CA ASN A 121 -15.72 24.80 16.16
C ASN A 121 -14.79 25.89 16.71
N ARG A 122 -13.48 25.82 16.46
CA ARG A 122 -12.51 26.88 16.85
C ARG A 122 -12.82 28.22 16.15
N ASN A 123 -13.19 28.20 14.88
CA ASN A 123 -13.52 29.42 14.14
C ASN A 123 -14.84 30.05 14.63
N LYS A 124 -15.81 29.25 15.07
CA LYS A 124 -17.06 29.75 15.68
C LYS A 124 -16.83 30.39 17.06
N ILE A 125 -15.88 29.89 17.84
CA ILE A 125 -15.52 30.45 19.15
C ILE A 125 -14.73 31.75 18.98
N GLY A 126 -13.92 31.90 17.93
CA GLY A 126 -13.14 33.11 17.65
C GLY A 126 -13.95 34.32 17.19
N ASP A 127 -15.16 34.10 16.66
CA ASP A 127 -16.02 35.17 16.10
C ASP A 127 -17.08 35.69 17.10
N ASN A 128 -17.29 35.01 18.21
CA ASN A 128 -18.23 35.42 19.27
C ASN A 128 -17.45 35.92 20.49
N THR A 129 -17.45 37.24 20.70
CA THR A 129 -17.15 37.89 21.95
C THR A 129 -18.22 37.48 22.98
N VAL A 130 -18.14 36.28 23.53
CA VAL A 130 -18.99 35.81 24.61
C VAL A 130 -18.18 35.82 25.90
N SER A 131 -18.79 36.49 26.89
CA SER A 131 -18.33 36.70 28.27
C SER A 131 -17.81 35.43 28.95
N PRO A 132 -16.83 35.54 29.87
CA PRO A 132 -16.19 34.39 30.53
C PRO A 132 -17.00 33.89 31.73
N GLU A 133 -18.18 33.37 31.53
CA GLU A 133 -18.99 32.76 32.60
C GLU A 133 -19.83 31.61 32.03
N ASP A 134 -19.19 30.57 31.54
CA ASP A 134 -19.76 29.23 31.60
C ASP A 134 -18.60 28.22 31.38
N ASP A 135 -18.18 27.64 32.49
CA ASP A 135 -17.12 26.67 32.67
C ASP A 135 -17.52 25.26 32.15
N ASP A 136 -18.02 25.17 30.94
CA ASP A 136 -18.08 23.90 30.23
C ASP A 136 -16.85 23.79 29.35
N LYS A 137 -15.76 23.35 29.97
CA LYS A 137 -14.56 22.83 29.30
C LYS A 137 -14.98 21.76 28.30
N ILE A 138 -15.31 22.19 27.06
CA ILE A 138 -15.36 21.29 25.91
C ILE A 138 -14.06 20.49 25.94
N PRO A 139 -14.10 19.16 25.97
CA PRO A 139 -12.92 18.34 26.27
C PRO A 139 -11.96 18.29 25.06
N THR A 140 -11.27 19.40 24.83
CA THR A 140 -10.20 19.51 23.82
C THR A 140 -9.15 18.43 24.06
N GLN A 141 -8.95 18.04 25.30
CA GLN A 141 -8.03 16.98 25.71
C GLN A 141 -8.47 15.60 25.19
N ASN A 142 -9.75 15.26 25.28
CA ASN A 142 -10.28 13.96 24.79
C ASN A 142 -10.20 13.82 23.26
N ILE A 143 -10.29 14.92 22.53
CA ILE A 143 -10.21 14.90 21.06
C ILE A 143 -8.77 14.72 20.61
N THR A 144 -7.83 15.39 21.24
CA THR A 144 -6.39 15.26 20.94
C THR A 144 -5.92 13.82 21.21
N GLU A 145 -6.30 13.25 22.36
CA GLU A 145 -5.97 11.86 22.71
C GLU A 145 -6.56 10.85 21.70
N LYS A 146 -7.77 11.08 21.21
CA LYS A 146 -8.37 10.24 20.15
C LYS A 146 -7.60 10.34 18.83
N ILE A 147 -7.20 11.55 18.43
CA ILE A 147 -6.40 11.78 17.22
C ILE A 147 -5.07 11.03 17.31
N ASP A 148 -4.38 11.15 18.44
CA ASP A 148 -3.09 10.49 18.65
C ASP A 148 -3.25 8.97 18.65
N THR A 149 -4.27 8.43 19.30
CA THR A 149 -4.59 6.99 19.29
C THR A 149 -4.84 6.47 17.88
N ILE A 150 -5.56 7.21 17.04
CA ILE A 150 -5.80 6.83 15.64
C ILE A 150 -4.49 6.82 14.85
N LYS A 151 -3.68 7.87 14.99
CA LYS A 151 -2.37 7.97 14.31
C LYS A 151 -1.43 6.83 14.72
N ASP A 152 -1.37 6.51 15.98
CA ASP A 152 -0.59 5.38 16.48
C ASP A 152 -1.10 4.04 15.95
N THR A 153 -2.42 3.83 15.92
CA THR A 153 -3.02 2.62 15.35
C THR A 153 -2.67 2.46 13.87
N GLN A 154 -2.76 3.53 13.07
CA GLN A 154 -2.36 3.53 11.65
C GLN A 154 -0.88 3.17 11.49
N LYS A 155 -0.02 3.74 12.33
CA LYS A 155 1.42 3.47 12.34
C LYS A 155 1.70 2.00 12.67
N TYR A 156 1.07 1.43 13.70
CA TYR A 156 1.23 0.02 14.06
C TYR A 156 0.75 -0.92 12.95
N LEU A 157 -0.40 -0.66 12.34
CA LEU A 157 -0.91 -1.45 11.22
C LEU A 157 0.05 -1.45 10.03
N PHE A 158 0.60 -0.30 9.68
CA PHE A 158 1.57 -0.19 8.60
C PHE A 158 2.85 -0.97 8.90
N PHE A 159 3.45 -0.76 10.07
CA PHE A 159 4.68 -1.47 10.43
C PHE A 159 4.47 -2.98 10.56
N THR A 160 3.30 -3.43 10.99
CA THR A 160 2.95 -4.86 11.04
C THR A 160 2.76 -5.45 9.64
N SER A 161 2.30 -4.66 8.67
CA SER A 161 2.12 -5.11 7.29
C SER A 161 3.45 -5.49 6.60
N ILE A 162 4.57 -4.84 6.97
CA ILE A 162 5.88 -5.08 6.36
C ILE A 162 6.40 -6.52 6.61
N PRO A 163 6.52 -6.99 7.86
CA PRO A 163 6.97 -8.37 8.10
C PRO A 163 6.01 -9.41 7.53
N ILE A 164 4.70 -9.17 7.58
CA ILE A 164 3.71 -10.06 6.98
C ILE A 164 3.94 -10.17 5.46
N THR A 165 4.21 -9.05 4.79
CA THR A 165 4.52 -9.02 3.36
C THR A 165 5.80 -9.79 3.05
N ILE A 166 6.86 -9.64 3.85
CA ILE A 166 8.13 -10.34 3.65
C ILE A 166 7.93 -11.86 3.83
N ILE A 167 7.26 -12.29 4.89
CA ILE A 167 6.97 -13.71 5.15
C ILE A 167 6.10 -14.29 4.02
N GLY A 168 5.05 -13.58 3.62
CA GLY A 168 4.18 -14.00 2.53
C GLY A 168 4.91 -14.10 1.19
N PHE A 169 5.82 -13.18 0.90
CA PHE A 169 6.67 -13.24 -0.29
C PHE A 169 7.60 -14.45 -0.29
N ILE A 170 8.27 -14.73 0.84
CA ILE A 170 9.14 -15.90 0.98
C ILE A 170 8.33 -17.18 0.82
N HIS A 171 7.15 -17.26 1.43
CA HIS A 171 6.26 -18.39 1.29
C HIS A 171 5.86 -18.63 -0.18
N TYR A 172 5.42 -17.57 -0.88
CA TYR A 172 5.04 -17.67 -2.29
C TYR A 172 6.23 -18.03 -3.20
N LEU A 173 7.43 -17.55 -2.87
CA LEU A 173 8.66 -17.97 -3.55
C LEU A 173 8.90 -19.48 -3.39
N GLY A 174 8.68 -20.01 -2.19
CA GLY A 174 8.78 -21.45 -1.91
C GLY A 174 7.76 -22.26 -2.71
N GLU A 175 6.48 -21.83 -2.74
CA GLU A 175 5.44 -22.47 -3.55
C GLU A 175 5.85 -22.53 -5.03
N LYS A 176 6.37 -21.43 -5.58
CA LYS A 176 6.80 -21.38 -6.99
C LYS A 176 8.05 -22.21 -7.27
N LYS A 177 8.98 -22.33 -6.34
CA LYS A 177 10.12 -23.23 -6.45
C LYS A 177 9.69 -24.71 -6.44
N ILE A 178 8.71 -25.08 -5.65
CA ILE A 178 8.12 -26.44 -5.65
C ILE A 178 7.46 -26.70 -7.01
N GLU A 179 6.67 -25.73 -7.51
CA GLU A 179 5.92 -25.88 -8.77
C GLU A 179 6.83 -26.01 -10.02
N TYR A 180 7.91 -25.23 -10.07
CA TYR A 180 8.80 -25.20 -11.26
C TYR A 180 10.03 -26.10 -11.13
N GLY A 181 10.29 -26.67 -9.96
CA GLY A 181 11.53 -27.38 -9.64
C GLY A 181 12.70 -26.43 -9.32
N VAL A 182 13.51 -26.81 -8.34
CA VAL A 182 14.61 -25.97 -7.83
C VAL A 182 15.63 -25.63 -8.93
N THR A 183 15.95 -26.60 -9.79
CA THR A 183 16.96 -26.45 -10.86
C THR A 183 16.48 -25.62 -12.05
N GLY A 184 15.16 -25.50 -12.27
CA GLY A 184 14.57 -24.75 -13.39
C GLY A 184 14.06 -23.35 -13.00
N PHE A 185 14.22 -22.93 -11.75
CA PHE A 185 13.66 -21.69 -11.26
C PHE A 185 14.47 -20.46 -11.69
N ASN A 186 13.79 -19.52 -12.33
CA ASN A 186 14.40 -18.27 -12.81
C ASN A 186 13.86 -17.07 -12.01
N TYR A 187 14.68 -16.53 -11.10
CA TYR A 187 14.32 -15.40 -10.23
C TYR A 187 13.94 -14.13 -10.99
N LYS A 188 14.64 -13.82 -12.11
CA LYS A 188 14.28 -12.64 -12.92
C LYS A 188 12.89 -12.78 -13.52
N LYS A 189 12.56 -13.98 -14.01
CA LYS A 189 11.24 -14.28 -14.54
C LYS A 189 10.17 -14.31 -13.46
N PHE A 190 10.50 -14.75 -12.25
CA PHE A 190 9.61 -14.73 -11.11
C PHE A 190 9.27 -13.28 -10.69
N LEU A 191 10.28 -12.41 -10.54
CA LEU A 191 10.08 -11.03 -10.10
C LEU A 191 9.44 -10.16 -11.18
N PHE A 192 9.99 -10.17 -12.38
CA PHE A 192 9.64 -9.24 -13.46
C PHE A 192 8.82 -9.87 -14.58
N GLY A 193 8.67 -11.19 -14.58
CA GLY A 193 7.98 -11.91 -15.65
C GLY A 193 6.50 -12.14 -15.39
N LYS A 194 5.80 -12.58 -16.46
CA LYS A 194 4.42 -13.02 -16.35
C LYS A 194 4.37 -14.37 -15.61
N PRO A 195 3.66 -14.46 -14.48
CA PRO A 195 3.48 -15.74 -13.80
C PRO A 195 2.71 -16.69 -14.73
N LYS A 196 3.15 -17.94 -14.81
CA LYS A 196 2.37 -19.00 -15.44
C LYS A 196 1.45 -19.55 -14.36
N CYS A 197 0.15 -19.47 -14.57
CA CYS A 197 -0.82 -20.12 -13.72
C CYS A 197 -0.98 -21.55 -14.25
N LYS A 198 -0.57 -22.54 -13.46
CA LYS A 198 -0.90 -23.94 -13.74
C LYS A 198 -2.24 -24.25 -13.08
N GLU A 199 -3.11 -24.97 -13.80
CA GLU A 199 -4.41 -25.40 -13.30
C GLU A 199 -4.31 -26.50 -12.24
N SER A 200 -3.21 -27.26 -12.20
CA SER A 200 -2.95 -28.25 -11.16
C SER A 200 -2.49 -27.54 -9.89
N SER A 201 -3.27 -27.68 -8.83
CA SER A 201 -2.81 -27.31 -7.48
C SER A 201 -1.47 -28.00 -7.20
N PRO A 202 -0.43 -27.26 -6.80
CA PRO A 202 0.81 -27.89 -6.35
C PRO A 202 0.49 -28.83 -5.20
N GLU A 203 1.22 -29.96 -5.15
CA GLU A 203 1.16 -30.88 -4.03
C GLU A 203 1.28 -30.07 -2.73
N TYR A 204 0.22 -30.11 -1.92
CA TYR A 204 0.10 -29.23 -0.76
C TYR A 204 1.14 -29.61 0.28
N LYS A 205 2.21 -28.86 0.36
CA LYS A 205 3.23 -29.00 1.40
C LYS A 205 2.91 -28.09 2.57
N GLY A 206 3.28 -28.53 3.77
CA GLY A 206 3.05 -27.74 4.98
C GLY A 206 3.74 -26.36 4.89
N PHE A 207 3.20 -25.37 5.61
CA PHE A 207 3.69 -23.98 5.60
C PHE A 207 5.20 -23.87 5.86
N ILE A 208 5.71 -24.59 6.88
CA ILE A 208 7.14 -24.59 7.24
C ILE A 208 8.00 -25.20 6.14
N GLU A 209 7.53 -26.32 5.55
CA GLU A 209 8.24 -26.99 4.47
C GLU A 209 8.34 -26.09 3.24
N THR A 210 7.27 -25.38 2.89
CA THR A 210 7.23 -24.42 1.79
C THR A 210 8.24 -23.27 2.02
N LEU A 211 8.33 -22.74 3.24
CA LEU A 211 9.33 -21.74 3.59
C LEU A 211 10.77 -22.27 3.41
N GLN A 212 11.04 -23.51 3.80
CA GLN A 212 12.37 -24.11 3.61
C GLN A 212 12.74 -24.25 2.13
N TYR A 213 11.78 -24.51 1.24
CA TYR A 213 12.02 -24.57 -0.19
C TYR A 213 12.38 -23.22 -0.80
N ALA A 214 11.99 -22.10 -0.20
CA ALA A 214 12.39 -20.78 -0.66
C ALA A 214 13.92 -20.57 -0.61
N PHE A 215 14.60 -21.25 0.32
CA PHE A 215 16.06 -21.14 0.53
C PHE A 215 16.89 -22.25 -0.12
N LYS A 216 16.25 -23.27 -0.67
CA LYS A 216 16.91 -24.28 -1.51
C LYS A 216 17.08 -23.76 -2.93
#